data_51af3b0b2f6fb5f301700b2f10dcb9ff
#
_entry.id   51af3b0b2f6fb5f301700b2f10dcb9ff
#
_cell.length_a   1.000
_cell.length_b   1.000
_cell.length_c   1.000
_cell.angle_alpha   90.00
_cell.angle_beta   90.00
_cell.angle_gamma   90.00
#
_symmetry.space_group_name_H-M   'P 1'
#
loop_
_entity.id
_entity.type
_entity.pdbx_description
1 polymer ?
#
loop_
_entity_poly.entity_id
_entity_poly.type
_entity_poly.pdbx_seq_one_letter_code
_entity_poly.pdbx_strand_id
1 'polypeptide(L)'
;MKAFFDIDTQNDFVVPGGALYGQGAERVVPEVAALNRYAAEHGITLISTMCAHPENAREFAVWPPHCIVGTRGQQKPAETLVGEKQIIVEKDDLDMFSKPEVIPLLDRLVIDDCYVYGVFLEYCVKCAVMGLLKTGRKVSIVTEATAHLDQAAGDRVLAEFLAAGGRCVSAATFTG
;
A
#
# COMPACT_ATOMS: atom_id res chain seq x y z
N MET A 1 14.96 -11.62 -2.59
CA MET A 1 14.08 -11.56 -3.80
C MET A 1 13.34 -10.24 -3.85
N LYS A 2 12.96 -9.76 -5.05
CA LYS A 2 12.18 -8.54 -5.24
C LYS A 2 10.70 -8.80 -4.94
N ALA A 3 10.03 -7.83 -4.30
CA ALA A 3 8.59 -7.84 -4.11
C ALA A 3 7.98 -6.45 -4.28
N PHE A 4 6.74 -6.41 -4.77
CA PHE A 4 5.91 -5.23 -4.90
C PHE A 4 4.86 -5.23 -3.79
N PHE A 5 4.59 -4.04 -3.23
CA PHE A 5 3.64 -3.83 -2.14
C PHE A 5 2.64 -2.77 -2.54
N ASP A 6 1.41 -3.19 -2.83
CA ASP A 6 0.26 -2.33 -3.09
C ASP A 6 -0.49 -2.07 -1.77
N ILE A 7 -0.26 -0.91 -1.16
CA ILE A 7 -0.77 -0.56 0.16
C ILE A 7 -2.15 0.08 0.03
N ASP A 8 -3.16 -0.60 0.54
CA ASP A 8 -4.53 -0.14 0.80
C ASP A 8 -5.20 0.64 -0.35
N THR A 9 -4.90 0.29 -1.60
CA THR A 9 -5.59 0.87 -2.76
C THR A 9 -7.01 0.30 -2.81
N GLN A 10 -7.93 0.87 -2.00
CA GLN A 10 -9.32 0.44 -1.81
C GLN A 10 -10.30 1.52 -2.21
N ASN A 11 -11.52 1.13 -2.56
CA ASN A 11 -12.52 2.07 -3.11
C ASN A 11 -12.84 3.23 -2.15
N ASP A 12 -12.88 2.97 -0.83
CA ASP A 12 -13.13 4.05 0.15
C ASP A 12 -12.04 5.12 0.17
N PHE A 13 -10.83 4.83 -0.30
CA PHE A 13 -9.71 5.77 -0.32
C PHE A 13 -9.48 6.41 -1.69
N VAL A 14 -9.66 5.64 -2.78
CA VAL A 14 -9.23 6.08 -4.13
C VAL A 14 -10.37 6.31 -5.11
N VAL A 15 -11.62 6.03 -4.74
CA VAL A 15 -12.77 6.29 -5.62
C VAL A 15 -13.52 7.50 -5.14
N PRO A 16 -13.83 8.49 -6.01
CA PRO A 16 -14.67 9.62 -5.64
C PRO A 16 -15.99 9.19 -4.98
N GLY A 17 -16.27 9.73 -3.79
CA GLY A 17 -17.41 9.35 -2.97
C GLY A 17 -17.15 8.21 -1.97
N GLY A 18 -15.95 7.64 -1.94
CA GLY A 18 -15.52 6.73 -0.88
C GLY A 18 -15.47 7.41 0.49
N ALA A 19 -15.64 6.64 1.56
CA ALA A 19 -15.83 7.16 2.92
C ALA A 19 -14.64 7.98 3.45
N LEU A 20 -13.41 7.66 3.01
CA LEU A 20 -12.18 8.39 3.29
C LEU A 20 -11.44 8.76 2.00
N TYR A 21 -12.20 9.09 0.96
CA TYR A 21 -11.61 9.47 -0.32
C TYR A 21 -10.67 10.67 -0.19
N GLY A 22 -9.41 10.47 -0.57
CA GLY A 22 -8.44 11.55 -0.73
C GLY A 22 -8.60 12.23 -2.10
N GLN A 23 -8.81 13.54 -2.11
CA GLN A 23 -8.99 14.28 -3.36
C GLN A 23 -7.79 14.06 -4.30
N GLY A 24 -8.05 13.53 -5.50
CA GLY A 24 -7.04 13.23 -6.50
C GLY A 24 -6.34 11.89 -6.30
N ALA A 25 -6.73 11.08 -5.30
CA ALA A 25 -6.11 9.77 -5.07
C ALA A 25 -6.44 8.77 -6.19
N GLU A 26 -7.53 8.97 -6.94
CA GLU A 26 -7.88 8.13 -8.09
C GLU A 26 -6.78 8.10 -9.17
N ARG A 27 -5.92 9.12 -9.22
CA ARG A 27 -4.81 9.20 -10.18
C ARG A 27 -3.79 8.08 -10.04
N VAL A 28 -3.67 7.48 -8.84
CA VAL A 28 -2.70 6.38 -8.64
C VAL A 28 -3.25 5.03 -9.13
N VAL A 29 -4.55 4.88 -9.31
CA VAL A 29 -5.17 3.60 -9.68
C VAL A 29 -4.61 3.03 -10.99
N PRO A 30 -4.47 3.80 -12.10
CA PRO A 30 -3.86 3.29 -13.32
C PRO A 30 -2.41 2.84 -13.13
N GLU A 31 -1.62 3.59 -12.34
CA GLU A 31 -0.22 3.29 -12.08
C GLU A 31 -0.08 2.01 -11.21
N VAL A 32 -0.89 1.90 -10.15
CA VAL A 32 -0.97 0.70 -9.32
C VAL A 32 -1.36 -0.51 -10.18
N ALA A 33 -2.37 -0.38 -11.03
CA ALA A 33 -2.81 -1.44 -11.93
C ALA A 33 -1.70 -1.87 -12.90
N ALA A 34 -0.93 -0.92 -13.46
CA ALA A 34 0.18 -1.22 -14.34
C ALA A 34 1.30 -1.98 -13.60
N LEU A 35 1.66 -1.53 -12.39
CA LEU A 35 2.67 -2.19 -11.57
C LEU A 35 2.24 -3.59 -11.12
N ASN A 36 0.97 -3.77 -10.73
CA ASN A 36 0.45 -5.08 -10.33
C ASN A 36 0.46 -6.07 -11.50
N ARG A 37 0.05 -5.62 -12.70
CA ARG A 37 0.16 -6.44 -13.93
C ARG A 37 1.60 -6.78 -14.25
N TYR A 38 2.50 -5.80 -14.21
CA TYR A 38 3.93 -6.03 -14.44
C TYR A 38 4.48 -7.09 -13.48
N ALA A 39 4.16 -7.00 -12.19
CA ALA A 39 4.59 -8.00 -11.21
C ALA A 39 4.08 -9.39 -11.56
N ALA A 40 2.79 -9.52 -11.91
CA ALA A 40 2.17 -10.79 -12.28
C ALA A 40 2.75 -11.41 -13.57
N GLU A 41 3.08 -10.58 -14.55
CA GLU A 41 3.67 -11.00 -15.84
C GLU A 41 5.13 -11.45 -15.70
N HIS A 42 5.88 -10.81 -14.79
CA HIS A 42 7.31 -11.07 -14.59
C HIS A 42 7.60 -12.01 -13.40
N GLY A 43 6.58 -12.60 -12.78
CA GLY A 43 6.76 -13.51 -11.65
C GLY A 43 7.34 -12.83 -10.40
N ILE A 44 7.14 -11.52 -10.25
CA ILE A 44 7.53 -10.77 -9.07
C ILE A 44 6.45 -10.98 -8.00
N THR A 45 6.86 -11.28 -6.77
CA THR A 45 5.94 -11.39 -5.65
C THR A 45 5.17 -10.08 -5.47
N LEU A 46 3.84 -10.14 -5.48
CA LEU A 46 2.95 -9.02 -5.21
C LEU A 46 2.20 -9.27 -3.91
N ILE A 47 2.38 -8.38 -2.94
CA ILE A 47 1.66 -8.35 -1.68
C ILE A 47 0.81 -7.09 -1.64
N SER A 48 -0.50 -7.25 -1.44
CA SER A 48 -1.42 -6.13 -1.32
C SER A 48 -2.05 -6.11 0.05
N THR A 49 -1.96 -4.98 0.74
CA THR A 49 -2.70 -4.81 1.99
C THR A 49 -4.11 -4.28 1.73
N MET A 50 -5.00 -4.61 2.63
CA MET A 50 -6.37 -4.10 2.67
C MET A 50 -6.77 -3.82 4.11
N CYS A 51 -7.30 -2.63 4.38
CA CYS A 51 -8.05 -2.39 5.60
C CYS A 51 -9.31 -3.27 5.60
N ALA A 52 -9.60 -3.91 6.71
CA ALA A 52 -10.75 -4.81 6.90
C ALA A 52 -11.31 -4.59 8.31
N HIS A 53 -12.11 -3.53 8.45
CA HIS A 53 -12.60 -3.10 9.75
C HIS A 53 -13.93 -3.77 10.11
N PRO A 54 -14.12 -4.20 11.37
CA PRO A 54 -15.45 -4.54 11.86
C PRO A 54 -16.31 -3.26 11.98
N GLU A 55 -17.63 -3.40 11.98
CA GLU A 55 -18.56 -2.26 12.07
C GLU A 55 -18.32 -1.34 13.28
N ASN A 56 -17.72 -1.87 14.35
CA ASN A 56 -17.40 -1.17 15.60
C ASN A 56 -15.89 -0.97 15.79
N ALA A 57 -15.12 -0.80 14.72
CA ALA A 57 -13.67 -0.61 14.80
C ALA A 57 -13.30 0.60 15.67
N ARG A 58 -12.23 0.46 16.46
CA ARG A 58 -11.77 1.51 17.39
C ARG A 58 -11.39 2.81 16.69
N GLU A 59 -10.85 2.71 15.47
CA GLU A 59 -10.42 3.89 14.71
C GLU A 59 -11.59 4.76 14.24
N PHE A 60 -12.83 4.23 14.24
CA PHE A 60 -14.04 5.02 13.95
C PHE A 60 -14.38 6.07 15.02
N ALA A 61 -13.65 6.05 16.14
CA ALA A 61 -13.67 7.16 17.09
C ALA A 61 -12.94 8.42 16.56
N VAL A 62 -12.05 8.26 15.58
CA VAL A 62 -11.22 9.33 14.99
C VAL A 62 -11.56 9.56 13.52
N TRP A 63 -11.82 8.47 12.78
CA TRP A 63 -12.12 8.49 11.35
C TRP A 63 -13.56 8.07 11.08
N PRO A 64 -14.23 8.58 10.03
CA PRO A 64 -15.53 8.05 9.63
C PRO A 64 -15.41 6.54 9.32
N PRO A 65 -16.48 5.76 9.53
CA PRO A 65 -16.50 4.35 9.17
C PRO A 65 -16.13 4.14 7.70
N HIS A 66 -15.11 3.30 7.47
CA HIS A 66 -14.56 3.03 6.14
C HIS A 66 -14.04 1.59 6.06
N CYS A 67 -13.86 1.06 4.88
CA CYS A 67 -13.34 -0.27 4.61
C CYS A 67 -13.94 -1.36 5.49
N ILE A 68 -15.25 -1.25 5.79
CA ILE A 68 -15.97 -2.25 6.60
C ILE A 68 -16.01 -3.55 5.83
N VAL A 69 -15.72 -4.66 6.51
CA VAL A 69 -15.67 -6.00 5.93
C VAL A 69 -16.92 -6.31 5.12
N GLY A 70 -16.72 -6.78 3.87
CA GLY A 70 -17.77 -7.16 2.94
C GLY A 70 -18.43 -6.01 2.19
N THR A 71 -18.09 -4.76 2.47
CA THR A 71 -18.61 -3.61 1.73
C THR A 71 -17.86 -3.36 0.42
N ARG A 72 -18.51 -2.62 -0.50
CA ARG A 72 -17.83 -2.15 -1.72
C ARG A 72 -16.62 -1.25 -1.39
N GLY A 73 -16.70 -0.48 -0.31
CA GLY A 73 -15.63 0.42 0.14
C GLY A 73 -14.35 -0.33 0.49
N GLN A 74 -14.47 -1.51 1.11
CA GLN A 74 -13.34 -2.38 1.40
C GLN A 74 -12.66 -2.94 0.14
N GLN A 75 -13.39 -3.16 -0.93
CA GLN A 75 -12.85 -3.78 -2.13
C GLN A 75 -11.80 -2.89 -2.82
N LYS A 76 -10.83 -3.52 -3.45
CA LYS A 76 -9.90 -2.82 -4.36
C LYS A 76 -10.60 -2.54 -5.70
N PRO A 77 -10.23 -1.46 -6.42
CA PRO A 77 -10.62 -1.29 -7.81
C PRO A 77 -10.26 -2.53 -8.64
N ALA A 78 -11.19 -3.01 -9.46
CA ALA A 78 -11.04 -4.27 -10.20
C ALA A 78 -9.78 -4.31 -11.08
N GLU A 79 -9.38 -3.16 -11.64
CA GLU A 79 -8.20 -3.02 -12.47
C GLU A 79 -6.87 -3.22 -11.74
N THR A 80 -6.85 -3.12 -10.40
CA THR A 80 -5.65 -3.36 -9.56
C THR A 80 -5.52 -4.82 -9.13
N LEU A 81 -6.50 -5.66 -9.45
CA LEU A 81 -6.49 -7.07 -9.09
C LEU A 81 -5.86 -7.91 -10.20
N VAL A 82 -5.00 -8.85 -9.82
CA VAL A 82 -4.33 -9.80 -10.72
C VAL A 82 -4.57 -11.27 -10.31
N GLY A 83 -5.66 -11.52 -9.63
CA GLY A 83 -6.12 -12.85 -9.24
C GLY A 83 -5.16 -13.57 -8.29
N GLU A 84 -4.96 -14.86 -8.49
CA GLU A 84 -4.14 -15.71 -7.62
C GLU A 84 -2.67 -15.32 -7.53
N LYS A 85 -2.21 -14.42 -8.39
CA LYS A 85 -0.83 -13.90 -8.36
C LYS A 85 -0.61 -12.79 -7.34
N GLN A 86 -1.66 -12.42 -6.60
CA GLN A 86 -1.66 -11.34 -5.61
C GLN A 86 -1.95 -11.91 -4.22
N ILE A 87 -1.01 -11.74 -3.31
CA ILE A 87 -1.19 -12.12 -1.90
C ILE A 87 -1.90 -10.96 -1.20
N ILE A 88 -3.10 -11.19 -0.71
CA ILE A 88 -3.86 -10.19 0.05
C ILE A 88 -3.58 -10.37 1.54
N VAL A 89 -3.24 -9.27 2.21
CA VAL A 89 -3.06 -9.18 3.66
C VAL A 89 -4.11 -8.22 4.21
N GLU A 90 -5.14 -8.76 4.84
CA GLU A 90 -6.16 -7.96 5.52
C GLU A 90 -5.68 -7.53 6.90
N LYS A 91 -5.91 -6.25 7.25
CA LYS A 91 -5.55 -5.66 8.53
C LYS A 91 -6.63 -4.71 9.03
N ASP A 92 -6.69 -4.53 10.33
CA ASP A 92 -7.58 -3.64 11.05
C ASP A 92 -6.84 -2.54 11.82
N ASP A 93 -5.62 -2.25 11.40
CA ASP A 93 -4.70 -1.25 11.92
C ASP A 93 -4.00 -0.53 10.76
N LEU A 94 -3.41 0.64 10.99
CA LEU A 94 -2.60 1.36 9.99
C LEU A 94 -1.36 0.54 9.58
N ASP A 95 -0.77 -0.19 10.53
CA ASP A 95 0.47 -0.92 10.31
C ASP A 95 0.19 -2.38 9.89
N MET A 96 0.67 -2.77 8.73
CA MET A 96 0.59 -4.18 8.29
C MET A 96 1.36 -5.14 9.22
N PHE A 97 2.36 -4.65 9.95
CA PHE A 97 3.12 -5.46 10.91
C PHE A 97 2.37 -5.73 12.23
N SER A 98 1.17 -5.14 12.41
CA SER A 98 0.23 -5.57 13.43
C SER A 98 -0.24 -7.01 13.21
N LYS A 99 -0.12 -7.51 11.99
CA LYS A 99 -0.42 -8.90 11.62
C LYS A 99 0.81 -9.79 11.83
N PRO A 100 0.77 -10.74 12.76
CA PRO A 100 1.93 -11.55 13.12
C PRO A 100 2.47 -12.43 12.00
N GLU A 101 1.66 -12.73 10.99
CA GLU A 101 2.02 -13.54 9.82
C GLU A 101 2.90 -12.79 8.79
N VAL A 102 2.96 -11.45 8.84
CA VAL A 102 3.66 -10.66 7.80
C VAL A 102 5.15 -10.94 7.79
N ILE A 103 5.84 -10.86 8.92
CA ILE A 103 7.29 -11.15 8.97
C ILE A 103 7.61 -12.58 8.52
N PRO A 104 6.95 -13.62 9.05
CA PRO A 104 7.15 -14.99 8.56
C PRO A 104 6.88 -15.17 7.07
N LEU A 105 5.88 -14.45 6.52
CA LEU A 105 5.60 -14.46 5.08
C LEU A 105 6.78 -13.89 4.29
N LEU A 106 7.29 -12.71 4.67
CA LEU A 106 8.41 -12.05 4.00
C LEU A 106 9.69 -12.91 4.05
N ASP A 107 9.96 -13.55 5.19
CA ASP A 107 11.12 -14.41 5.38
C ASP A 107 11.01 -15.69 4.56
N ARG A 108 9.85 -16.35 4.55
CA ARG A 108 9.59 -17.56 3.74
C ARG A 108 9.77 -17.28 2.24
N LEU A 109 9.35 -16.10 1.78
CA LEU A 109 9.50 -15.68 0.39
C LEU A 109 10.89 -15.08 0.07
N VAL A 110 11.78 -15.03 1.05
CA VAL A 110 13.15 -14.49 0.93
C VAL A 110 13.16 -13.08 0.31
N ILE A 111 12.21 -12.23 0.74
CA ILE A 111 12.07 -10.86 0.23
C ILE A 111 13.16 -9.99 0.87
N ASP A 112 13.92 -9.28 0.05
CA ASP A 112 15.01 -8.38 0.47
C ASP A 112 15.00 -7.02 -0.23
N ASP A 113 14.24 -6.87 -1.34
CA ASP A 113 14.15 -5.64 -2.14
C ASP A 113 12.67 -5.32 -2.40
N CYS A 114 12.15 -4.29 -1.72
CA CYS A 114 10.74 -3.96 -1.63
C CYS A 114 10.43 -2.68 -2.40
N TYR A 115 9.42 -2.73 -3.27
CA TYR A 115 8.89 -1.57 -3.98
C TYR A 115 7.47 -1.31 -3.51
N VAL A 116 7.27 -0.19 -2.83
CA VAL A 116 6.04 0.15 -2.10
C VAL A 116 5.32 1.31 -2.76
N TYR A 117 4.02 1.18 -2.93
CA TYR A 117 3.14 2.18 -3.50
C TYR A 117 1.73 2.04 -2.92
N GLY A 118 0.82 2.96 -3.24
CA GLY A 118 -0.56 2.94 -2.74
C GLY A 118 -0.91 4.17 -1.91
N VAL A 119 -1.76 4.01 -0.89
CA VAL A 119 -2.36 5.12 -0.14
C VAL A 119 -2.43 4.87 1.37
N PHE A 120 -2.37 5.91 2.21
CA PHE A 120 -1.83 7.23 1.92
C PHE A 120 -0.43 7.32 2.50
N LEU A 121 0.43 8.12 1.86
CA LEU A 121 1.84 8.22 2.20
C LEU A 121 2.09 8.52 3.68
N GLU A 122 1.27 9.39 4.29
CA GLU A 122 1.40 9.84 5.69
C GLU A 122 0.97 8.78 6.71
N TYR A 123 0.26 7.74 6.26
CA TYR A 123 -0.37 6.74 7.12
C TYR A 123 0.13 5.33 6.82
N CYS A 124 -0.67 4.53 6.15
CA CYS A 124 -0.38 3.11 5.93
C CYS A 124 0.90 2.88 5.12
N VAL A 125 1.18 3.72 4.10
CA VAL A 125 2.43 3.63 3.32
C VAL A 125 3.63 3.93 4.21
N LYS A 126 3.60 5.00 5.03
CA LYS A 126 4.66 5.30 6.00
C LYS A 126 4.91 4.11 6.94
N CYS A 127 3.87 3.56 7.54
CA CYS A 127 3.99 2.39 8.42
C CYS A 127 4.66 1.22 7.70
N ALA A 128 4.22 0.91 6.47
CA ALA A 128 4.78 -0.17 5.68
C ALA A 128 6.26 0.05 5.37
N VAL A 129 6.65 1.22 4.81
CA VAL A 129 8.05 1.46 4.41
C VAL A 129 8.99 1.53 5.60
N MET A 130 8.59 2.17 6.69
CA MET A 130 9.42 2.26 7.89
C MET A 130 9.52 0.90 8.60
N GLY A 131 8.45 0.12 8.61
CA GLY A 131 8.46 -1.25 9.13
C GLY A 131 9.37 -2.17 8.32
N LEU A 132 9.30 -2.13 6.99
CA LEU A 132 10.19 -2.89 6.10
C LEU A 132 11.66 -2.51 6.30
N LEU A 133 11.99 -1.21 6.41
CA LEU A 133 13.36 -0.76 6.70
C LEU A 133 13.89 -1.31 8.03
N LYS A 134 13.06 -1.31 9.09
CA LYS A 134 13.43 -1.85 10.40
C LYS A 134 13.78 -3.35 10.36
N THR A 135 13.27 -4.07 9.38
CA THR A 135 13.61 -5.49 9.17
C THR A 135 14.90 -5.69 8.37
N GLY A 136 15.62 -4.61 8.02
CA GLY A 136 16.88 -4.66 7.26
C GLY A 136 16.71 -4.83 5.75
N ARG A 137 15.50 -4.72 5.22
CA ARG A 137 15.21 -4.84 3.78
C ARG A 137 15.52 -3.55 3.04
N LYS A 138 15.87 -3.65 1.77
CA LYS A 138 15.94 -2.48 0.87
C LYS A 138 14.53 -2.06 0.52
N VAL A 139 14.23 -0.78 0.63
CA VAL A 139 12.88 -0.26 0.40
C VAL A 139 12.91 0.93 -0.53
N SER A 140 12.04 0.89 -1.53
CA SER A 140 11.85 1.98 -2.49
C SER A 140 10.36 2.34 -2.55
N ILE A 141 10.03 3.63 -2.50
CA ILE A 141 8.69 4.14 -2.81
C ILE A 141 8.61 4.39 -4.32
N VAL A 142 7.53 3.92 -4.97
CA VAL A 142 7.22 4.26 -6.36
C VAL A 142 6.34 5.51 -6.35
N THR A 143 6.91 6.64 -6.73
CA THR A 143 6.34 7.98 -6.46
C THR A 143 5.03 8.24 -7.20
N GLU A 144 4.93 7.89 -8.47
CA GLU A 144 3.75 8.14 -9.30
C GLU A 144 2.55 7.28 -8.88
N ALA A 145 2.82 6.12 -8.28
CA ALA A 145 1.79 5.19 -7.79
C ALA A 145 1.45 5.40 -6.31
N THR A 146 1.93 6.49 -5.69
CA THR A 146 1.69 6.80 -4.28
C THR A 146 0.96 8.13 -4.13
N ALA A 147 -0.14 8.15 -3.36
CA ALA A 147 -0.87 9.36 -3.02
C ALA A 147 -0.67 9.79 -1.57
N HIS A 148 -0.84 11.07 -1.31
CA HIS A 148 -0.88 11.72 0.01
C HIS A 148 -2.19 12.50 0.15
N LEU A 149 -2.60 12.76 1.38
CA LEU A 149 -3.74 13.65 1.66
C LEU A 149 -3.30 15.11 1.78
N ASP A 150 -2.14 15.34 2.40
CA ASP A 150 -1.53 16.66 2.56
C ASP A 150 -0.11 16.65 2.01
N GLN A 151 0.17 17.55 1.05
CA GLN A 151 1.48 17.61 0.38
C GLN A 151 2.61 17.82 1.37
N ALA A 152 2.46 18.78 2.30
CA ALA A 152 3.53 19.09 3.23
C ALA A 152 3.80 17.96 4.23
N ALA A 153 2.76 17.22 4.62
CA ALA A 153 2.91 16.01 5.42
C ALA A 153 3.60 14.88 4.63
N GLY A 154 3.19 14.69 3.37
CA GLY A 154 3.84 13.74 2.47
C GLY A 154 5.33 14.03 2.27
N ASP A 155 5.69 15.30 2.02
CA ASP A 155 7.09 15.72 1.86
C ASP A 155 7.92 15.42 3.12
N ARG A 156 7.37 15.65 4.32
CA ARG A 156 8.03 15.30 5.59
C ARG A 156 8.25 13.79 5.71
N VAL A 157 7.28 12.98 5.33
CA VAL A 157 7.42 11.52 5.35
C VAL A 157 8.48 11.05 4.37
N LEU A 158 8.53 11.61 3.15
CA LEU A 158 9.59 11.29 2.18
C LEU A 158 10.97 11.66 2.71
N ALA A 159 11.11 12.83 3.33
CA ALA A 159 12.39 13.25 3.94
C ALA A 159 12.83 12.29 5.06
N GLU A 160 11.91 11.91 5.95
CA GLU A 160 12.15 10.93 7.02
C GLU A 160 12.55 9.57 6.45
N PHE A 161 11.83 9.09 5.43
CA PHE A 161 12.09 7.82 4.77
C PHE A 161 13.46 7.78 4.09
N LEU A 162 13.83 8.84 3.35
CA LEU A 162 15.15 8.96 2.71
C LEU A 162 16.27 9.02 3.75
N ALA A 163 16.09 9.76 4.85
CA ALA A 163 17.05 9.84 5.96
C ALA A 163 17.23 8.46 6.65
N ALA A 164 16.20 7.63 6.66
CA ALA A 164 16.26 6.26 7.20
C ALA A 164 16.90 5.25 6.23
N GLY A 165 17.37 5.67 5.04
CA GLY A 165 18.01 4.80 4.05
C GLY A 165 17.08 4.26 2.97
N GLY A 166 15.83 4.74 2.92
CA GLY A 166 14.90 4.45 1.83
C GLY A 166 15.27 5.14 0.51
N ARG A 167 14.59 4.77 -0.56
CA ARG A 167 14.80 5.33 -1.91
C ARG A 167 13.47 5.67 -2.56
N CYS A 168 13.47 6.64 -3.46
CA CYS A 168 12.35 6.90 -4.37
C CYS A 168 12.72 6.43 -5.78
N VAL A 169 11.78 5.83 -6.48
CA VAL A 169 11.94 5.37 -7.87
C VAL A 169 10.71 5.76 -8.68
N SER A 170 10.91 5.91 -10.00
CA SER A 170 9.80 6.16 -10.91
C SER A 170 9.12 4.84 -11.33
N ALA A 171 7.81 4.87 -11.56
CA ALA A 171 7.05 3.76 -12.14
C ALA A 171 7.57 3.37 -13.54
N ALA A 172 8.08 4.32 -14.32
CA ALA A 172 8.71 4.08 -15.62
C ALA A 172 9.91 3.11 -15.57
N THR A 173 10.50 2.89 -14.40
CA THR A 173 11.54 1.86 -14.19
C THR A 173 11.02 0.45 -14.52
N PHE A 174 9.71 0.24 -14.44
CA PHE A 174 9.07 -1.07 -14.61
C PHE A 174 8.15 -1.11 -15.82
N THR A 175 7.46 -0.01 -16.13
CA THR A 175 6.36 0.03 -17.12
C THR A 175 6.66 0.87 -18.35
N GLY A 176 7.90 1.38 -18.45
CA GLY A 176 8.39 2.19 -19.59
C GLY A 176 8.80 1.36 -20.81
#